data_29785fd68257e1ca4f67a317d019a40a
#
_entry.id   29785fd68257e1ca4f67a317d019a40a
#
_cell.length_a   1.000
_cell.length_b   1.000
_cell.length_c   1.000
_cell.angle_alpha   90.00
_cell.angle_beta   90.00
_cell.angle_gamma   90.00
#
_symmetry.space_group_name_H-M   'P 1'
#
loop_
_entity.id
_entity.type
_entity.pdbx_description
1 polymer ?
#
loop_
_entity_poly.entity_id
_entity_poly.type
_entity_poly.pdbx_seq_one_letter_code
_entity_poly.pdbx_strand_id
1 'polypeptide(L)' 'MQATVYLEDQDHIALCDLLKLAGLAESGGHAKALIAAGQVQRNGATETRKTAKIRAGEIITLHGNELEIQAGNDPEAA' A
#
# COMPACT_ATOMS: atom_id res chain seq x y z
N MET A 1 12.06 5.89 1.70
CA MET A 1 12.09 4.42 1.81
C MET A 1 11.43 3.81 0.59
N GLN A 2 12.00 2.77 0.08
CA GLN A 2 11.36 1.96 -0.96
C GLN A 2 11.21 0.54 -0.42
N ALA A 3 10.06 -0.05 -0.64
CA ALA A 3 9.78 -1.40 -0.17
C ALA A 3 8.90 -2.13 -1.17
N THR A 4 8.94 -3.45 -1.13
CA THR A 4 8.09 -4.31 -1.94
C THR A 4 7.14 -5.06 -1.02
N VAL A 5 5.87 -5.10 -1.39
CA VAL A 5 4.84 -5.84 -0.66
C VAL A 5 4.31 -6.94 -1.55
N TYR A 6 4.30 -8.16 -1.05
CA TYR A 6 3.85 -9.33 -1.79
C TYR A 6 2.43 -9.71 -1.38
N LEU A 7 1.57 -9.93 -2.35
CA LEU A 7 0.16 -10.26 -2.12
C LEU A 7 -0.06 -11.70 -1.66
N GLU A 8 0.95 -12.56 -1.84
CA GLU A 8 0.84 -13.99 -1.56
C GLU A 8 -0.31 -14.61 -2.39
N ASP A 9 -1.29 -15.20 -1.75
CA ASP A 9 -2.40 -15.85 -2.46
C ASP A 9 -3.55 -14.90 -2.80
N GLN A 10 -3.46 -13.64 -2.39
CA GLN A 10 -4.52 -12.67 -2.62
C GLN A 10 -4.31 -11.94 -3.94
N ASP A 11 -5.40 -11.53 -4.58
CA ASP A 11 -5.32 -10.76 -5.82
C ASP A 11 -5.27 -9.25 -5.56
N HIS A 12 -5.50 -8.81 -4.33
CA HIS A 12 -5.42 -7.41 -3.96
C HIS A 12 -5.29 -7.26 -2.44
N ILE A 13 -4.96 -6.04 -2.02
CA ILE A 13 -4.97 -5.64 -0.62
C ILE A 13 -5.64 -4.27 -0.52
N ALA A 14 -6.46 -4.06 0.51
CA ALA A 14 -7.07 -2.76 0.73
C ALA A 14 -5.98 -1.73 1.07
N LEU A 15 -6.10 -0.51 0.54
CA LEU A 15 -5.07 0.51 0.70
C LEU A 15 -4.75 0.79 2.17
N CYS A 16 -5.76 0.91 3.04
CA CYS A 16 -5.52 1.16 4.46
C CYS A 16 -4.76 0.01 5.12
N ASP A 17 -5.04 -1.24 4.73
CA ASP A 17 -4.33 -2.40 5.26
C ASP A 17 -2.89 -2.43 4.76
N LEU A 18 -2.67 -2.04 3.52
CA LEU A 18 -1.34 -1.96 2.93
C LEU A 18 -0.44 -0.99 3.70
N LEU A 19 -0.94 0.20 4.00
CA LEU A 19 -0.16 1.20 4.74
C LEU A 19 0.19 0.73 6.14
N LYS A 20 -0.75 0.06 6.80
CA LYS A 20 -0.51 -0.50 8.12
C LYS A 20 0.52 -1.64 8.06
N LEU A 21 0.38 -2.54 7.11
CA LEU A 21 1.30 -3.67 6.92
C LEU A 21 2.73 -3.19 6.66
N ALA A 22 2.87 -2.14 5.85
CA ALA A 22 4.18 -1.60 5.49
C ALA A 22 4.80 -0.73 6.60
N GLY A 23 4.08 -0.50 7.69
CA GLY A 23 4.58 0.32 8.79
C GLY A 23 4.52 1.82 8.55
N LEU A 24 3.80 2.26 7.51
CA LEU A 24 3.64 3.69 7.22
C LEU A 24 2.49 4.32 8.00
N ALA A 25 1.65 3.51 8.62
CA ALA A 25 0.58 3.95 9.49
C ALA A 25 0.59 3.09 10.75
N GLU A 26 0.27 3.69 11.89
CA GLU A 26 0.29 3.00 13.18
C GLU A 26 -0.93 2.11 13.38
N SER A 27 -2.02 2.40 12.67
CA SER A 27 -3.29 1.68 12.81
C SER A 27 -4.10 1.83 11.53
N GLY A 28 -5.16 1.04 11.41
CA GLY A 28 -6.10 1.18 10.30
C GLY A 28 -6.76 2.56 10.29
N GLY A 29 -7.10 3.10 11.46
CA GLY A 29 -7.68 4.45 11.56
C GLY A 29 -6.71 5.53 11.11
N HIS A 30 -5.44 5.42 11.51
CA HIS A 30 -4.40 6.34 11.06
C HIS A 30 -4.23 6.28 9.54
N ALA A 31 -4.19 5.07 8.98
CA ALA A 31 -4.08 4.88 7.53
C ALA A 31 -5.26 5.53 6.80
N LYS A 32 -6.49 5.33 7.30
CA LYS A 32 -7.67 5.92 6.68
C LYS A 32 -7.64 7.44 6.72
N ALA A 33 -7.14 8.02 7.80
CA ALA A 33 -7.00 9.47 7.91
C ALA A 33 -6.00 10.02 6.89
N LEU A 34 -4.87 9.36 6.70
CA LEU A 34 -3.88 9.76 5.70
C LEU A 34 -4.45 9.71 4.28
N ILE A 35 -5.19 8.66 3.97
CA ILE A 35 -5.80 8.48 2.65
C ILE A 35 -6.85 9.57 2.41
N ALA A 36 -7.74 9.80 3.38
CA ALA A 36 -8.79 10.80 3.27
C ALA A 36 -8.23 12.22 3.14
N ALA A 37 -7.07 12.48 3.73
CA ALA A 37 -6.39 13.77 3.64
C ALA A 37 -5.71 14.01 2.29
N GLY A 38 -5.75 13.05 1.37
CA GLY A 38 -5.16 13.18 0.04
C GLY A 38 -3.64 13.04 0.02
N GLN A 39 -3.07 12.39 1.03
CA GLN A 39 -1.62 12.27 1.17
C GLN A 39 -1.04 11.06 0.46
N VAL A 40 -1.90 10.14 0.00
CA VAL A 40 -1.48 8.91 -0.64
C VAL A 40 -1.65 9.02 -2.15
N GLN A 41 -0.65 8.58 -2.89
CA GLN A 41 -0.72 8.51 -4.34
C GLN A 41 -0.68 7.06 -4.80
N ARG A 42 -1.46 6.77 -5.83
CA ARG A 42 -1.53 5.47 -6.48
C ARG A 42 -1.14 5.66 -7.92
N ASN A 43 -0.01 5.07 -8.32
CA ASN A 43 0.53 5.21 -9.69
C ASN A 43 0.65 6.70 -10.08
N GLY A 44 1.09 7.54 -9.14
CA GLY A 44 1.29 8.96 -9.37
C GLY A 44 0.07 9.86 -9.21
N ALA A 45 -1.11 9.29 -8.97
CA ALA A 45 -2.35 10.06 -8.78
C ALA A 45 -2.87 9.93 -7.36
N THR A 46 -3.42 11.01 -6.81
CA THR A 46 -3.99 10.99 -5.47
C THR A 46 -5.12 9.97 -5.37
N GLU A 47 -5.06 9.13 -4.35
CA GLU A 47 -6.09 8.14 -4.05
C GLU A 47 -6.71 8.48 -2.70
N THR A 48 -8.04 8.68 -2.66
CA THR A 48 -8.75 9.03 -1.44
C THR A 48 -9.71 7.94 -0.95
N ARG A 49 -9.83 6.84 -1.69
CA ARG A 49 -10.66 5.72 -1.28
C ARG A 49 -9.90 4.86 -0.28
N LYS A 50 -10.38 4.80 0.95
CA LYS A 50 -9.69 4.15 2.07
C LYS A 50 -9.48 2.66 1.87
N THR A 51 -10.42 2.00 1.19
CA THR A 51 -10.38 0.57 0.93
C THR A 51 -10.17 0.25 -0.54
N ALA A 52 -9.53 1.16 -1.29
CA ALA A 52 -9.19 0.92 -2.68
C ALA A 52 -8.42 -0.40 -2.81
N LYS A 53 -8.78 -1.21 -3.80
CA LYS A 53 -8.14 -2.52 -4.02
C LYS A 53 -6.84 -2.32 -4.78
N ILE A 54 -5.75 -2.51 -4.08
CA ILE A 54 -4.41 -2.37 -4.67
C ILE A 54 -3.93 -3.74 -5.14
N ARG A 55 -3.51 -3.80 -6.41
CA ARG A 55 -3.15 -5.04 -7.08
C ARG A 55 -1.67 -5.06 -7.45
N ALA A 56 -1.20 -6.22 -7.87
CA ALA A 56 0.18 -6.37 -8.34
C ALA A 56 0.48 -5.41 -9.50
N GLY A 57 1.67 -4.87 -9.51
CA GLY A 57 2.12 -3.92 -10.52
C GLY A 57 1.84 -2.46 -10.16
N GLU A 58 1.10 -2.20 -9.09
CA GLU A 58 0.81 -0.83 -8.68
C GLU A 58 1.87 -0.30 -7.73
N ILE A 59 2.02 1.01 -7.71
CA ILE A 59 2.99 1.70 -6.85
C ILE A 59 2.22 2.70 -5.98
N ILE A 60 2.43 2.59 -4.68
CA ILE A 60 1.80 3.48 -3.70
C ILE A 60 2.89 4.37 -3.10
N THR A 61 2.64 5.65 -3.04
CA THR A 61 3.58 6.64 -2.51
C THR A 61 2.93 7.42 -1.36
N LEU A 62 3.68 7.59 -0.28
CA LEU A 62 3.24 8.37 0.88
C LEU A 62 4.46 9.01 1.54
N HIS A 63 4.47 10.35 1.59
CA HIS A 63 5.52 11.12 2.27
C HIS A 63 6.94 10.70 1.85
N GLY A 64 7.17 10.50 0.56
CA GLY A 64 8.46 10.09 0.04
C GLY A 64 8.76 8.60 0.14
N ASN A 65 7.87 7.82 0.74
CA ASN A 65 7.99 6.37 0.80
C ASN A 65 7.26 5.75 -0.39
N GLU A 66 7.86 4.76 -1.01
CA GLU A 66 7.32 4.11 -2.19
C GLU A 66 7.15 2.61 -1.92
N LEU A 67 5.96 2.11 -2.18
CA LEU A 67 5.63 0.70 -2.04
C LEU A 67 5.31 0.13 -3.42
N GLU A 68 6.05 -0.88 -3.84
CA GLU A 68 5.78 -1.62 -5.05
C GLU A 68 5.03 -2.90 -4.68
N ILE A 69 3.91 -3.16 -5.33
CA ILE A 69 3.07 -4.31 -5.03
C ILE A 69 3.35 -5.42 -6.04
N GLN A 70 3.64 -6.61 -5.54
CA GLN A 70 3.98 -7.76 -6.38
C GLN A 70 3.08 -8.94 -6.09
N ALA A 71 2.81 -9.74 -7.12
CA ALA A 71 2.07 -10.98 -6.96
C ALA A 71 2.97 -12.06 -6.33
N GLY A 72 2.33 -13.02 -5.67
CA GLY A 72 3.04 -14.17 -5.14
C GLY A 72 3.76 -13.87 -3.82
N ASN A 73 4.81 -14.63 -3.57
CA ASN A 73 5.58 -14.56 -2.34
C ASN A 73 6.94 -13.92 -2.60
N ASP A 74 7.51 -13.34 -1.52
CA ASP A 74 8.88 -12.85 -1.55
C ASP A 74 9.82 -14.01 -1.93
N PRO A 75 10.56 -13.91 -3.05
CA PRO A 75 11.45 -14.99 -3.47
C PRO A 75 12.60 -15.22 -2.51
N GLU A 76 12.88 -14.27 -1.63
CA GLU A 76 13.93 -14.39 -0.62
C GLU A 76 13.41 -14.86 0.74
N ALA A 77 12.10 -14.98 0.90
CA ALA A 77 11.50 -15.53 2.10
C ALA A 77 11.61 -17.06 2.04
N ALA A 78 12.50 -17.61 2.77
CA ALA A 78 12.75 -19.06 2.77
C ALA A 78 11.88 -19.75 3.83
#